data_1c6dea5445d1a3d36f0eef4aca96180c
#
_entry.id   1c6dea5445d1a3d36f0eef4aca96180c
#
_cell.length_a   1.000
_cell.length_b   1.000
_cell.length_c   1.000
_cell.angle_alpha   90.00
_cell.angle_beta   90.00
_cell.angle_gamma   90.00
#
_symmetry.space_group_name_H-M   'P 1'
#
loop_
_entity.id
_entity.type
_entity.pdbx_description
1 polymer ?
#
loop_
_entity_poly.entity_id
_entity_poly.type
_entity_poly.pdbx_seq_one_letter_code
_entity_poly.pdbx_strand_id
1 'polypeptide(L)'
;MIVKKRLTVIQVLLILIFVGCCGYLGKYFYDSHKAESGFDQLKKVVEKTERADATDGYIDKRADNGMLECYYSLYQQNNDMVGWIKIPDTPVDYPVVKYSDNEFYLHKNFNKEYQFSGIPFLDYQSNDESVNKIIYAHNMKNGTMFASLADYEDKSFYDAHKNIMYDTLYDKGEYEIVYAFTTKVGASNEFKYYDYADIESEERFNEYVTQAKSRSFYDTGVNTVYGDSLITLSTCAYHTSNERFVVIARKK
;
A
#
# COMPACT_ATOMS: atom_id res chain seq x y z
N MET A 1 58.45 -26.03 4.11
CA MET A 1 57.64 -26.93 3.28
C MET A 1 56.18 -26.47 3.41
N ILE A 2 55.66 -25.71 2.45
CA ILE A 2 54.28 -25.17 2.51
C ILE A 2 53.36 -26.28 1.98
N VAL A 3 52.61 -26.92 2.86
CA VAL A 3 51.59 -27.91 2.49
C VAL A 3 50.44 -27.16 1.83
N LYS A 4 50.35 -27.17 0.52
CA LYS A 4 49.15 -26.74 -0.22
C LYS A 4 48.02 -27.74 0.11
N LYS A 5 47.14 -27.39 1.09
CA LYS A 5 45.91 -28.14 1.31
C LYS A 5 45.05 -28.02 0.04
N ARG A 6 44.83 -29.11 -0.66
CA ARG A 6 43.83 -29.15 -1.76
C ARG A 6 42.46 -29.08 -1.16
N LEU A 7 41.65 -28.13 -1.63
CA LEU A 7 40.22 -28.04 -1.26
C LEU A 7 39.54 -29.35 -1.64
N THR A 8 38.76 -29.92 -0.72
CA THR A 8 37.90 -31.07 -0.99
C THR A 8 36.75 -30.64 -1.90
N VAL A 9 36.16 -31.56 -2.68
CA VAL A 9 34.99 -31.28 -3.53
C VAL A 9 33.87 -30.63 -2.75
N ILE A 10 33.64 -31.08 -1.51
CA ILE A 10 32.61 -30.49 -0.59
C ILE A 10 32.93 -29.04 -0.29
N GLN A 11 34.20 -28.68 0.01
CA GLN A 11 34.59 -27.30 0.30
C GLN A 11 34.41 -26.39 -0.92
N VAL A 12 34.69 -26.86 -2.13
CA VAL A 12 34.47 -26.12 -3.37
C VAL A 12 32.96 -25.89 -3.55
N LEU A 13 32.14 -26.92 -3.32
CA LEU A 13 30.69 -26.83 -3.46
C LEU A 13 30.08 -25.84 -2.47
N LEU A 14 30.53 -25.87 -1.21
CA LEU A 14 30.10 -24.91 -0.18
C LEU A 14 30.48 -23.46 -0.52
N ILE A 15 31.67 -23.25 -1.08
CA ILE A 15 32.12 -21.93 -1.55
C ILE A 15 31.21 -21.44 -2.69
N LEU A 16 30.90 -22.29 -3.64
CA LEU A 16 30.01 -21.92 -4.77
C LEU A 16 28.60 -21.57 -4.28
N ILE A 17 28.03 -22.34 -3.35
CA ILE A 17 26.73 -22.02 -2.71
C ILE A 17 26.82 -20.69 -1.98
N PHE A 18 27.87 -20.47 -1.18
CA PHE A 18 28.05 -19.22 -0.44
C PHE A 18 28.15 -18.00 -1.38
N VAL A 19 28.95 -18.10 -2.44
CA VAL A 19 29.06 -17.03 -3.46
C VAL A 19 27.69 -16.77 -4.13
N GLY A 20 26.97 -17.85 -4.47
CA GLY A 20 25.61 -17.74 -5.03
C GLY A 20 24.64 -17.03 -4.07
N CYS A 21 24.65 -17.39 -2.78
CA CYS A 21 23.85 -16.72 -1.75
C CYS A 21 24.23 -15.25 -1.59
N CYS A 22 25.53 -14.94 -1.56
CA CYS A 22 25.98 -13.53 -1.48
C CYS A 22 25.54 -12.72 -2.70
N GLY A 23 25.64 -13.31 -3.90
CA GLY A 23 25.16 -12.67 -5.13
C GLY A 23 23.66 -12.41 -5.12
N TYR A 24 22.87 -13.39 -4.66
CA TYR A 24 21.42 -13.25 -4.51
C TYR A 24 21.04 -12.17 -3.50
N LEU A 25 21.66 -12.17 -2.32
CA LEU A 25 21.43 -11.15 -1.30
C LEU A 25 21.84 -9.77 -1.79
N GLY A 26 23.01 -9.66 -2.44
CA GLY A 26 23.47 -8.39 -3.02
C GLY A 26 22.48 -7.82 -4.03
N LYS A 27 21.96 -8.69 -4.93
CA LYS A 27 20.92 -8.29 -5.87
C LYS A 27 19.62 -7.85 -5.15
N TYR A 28 19.18 -8.60 -4.15
CA TYR A 28 17.99 -8.27 -3.39
C TYR A 28 18.10 -6.88 -2.73
N PHE A 29 19.22 -6.59 -2.06
CA PHE A 29 19.44 -5.27 -1.44
C PHE A 29 19.55 -4.15 -2.47
N TYR A 30 20.20 -4.41 -3.61
CA TYR A 30 20.28 -3.44 -4.70
C TYR A 30 18.91 -3.11 -5.28
N ASP A 31 18.09 -4.13 -5.58
CA ASP A 31 16.74 -3.96 -6.14
C ASP A 31 15.83 -3.23 -5.12
N SER A 32 15.93 -3.56 -3.82
CA SER A 32 15.20 -2.90 -2.75
C SER A 32 15.56 -1.42 -2.64
N HIS A 33 16.84 -1.10 -2.59
CA HIS A 33 17.31 0.30 -2.52
C HIS A 33 16.94 1.10 -3.77
N LYS A 34 17.00 0.48 -4.95
CA LYS A 34 16.56 1.11 -6.20
C LYS A 34 15.07 1.46 -6.15
N ALA A 35 14.23 0.54 -5.62
CA ALA A 35 12.80 0.76 -5.47
C ALA A 35 12.51 1.93 -4.52
N GLU A 36 13.13 1.96 -3.33
CA GLU A 36 12.99 3.03 -2.34
C GLU A 36 13.42 4.38 -2.93
N SER A 37 14.59 4.43 -3.57
CA SER A 37 15.08 5.63 -4.24
C SER A 37 14.11 6.15 -5.32
N GLY A 38 13.45 5.24 -6.05
CA GLY A 38 12.42 5.60 -7.02
C GLY A 38 11.23 6.28 -6.36
N PHE A 39 10.70 5.72 -5.27
CA PHE A 39 9.59 6.34 -4.53
C PHE A 39 9.99 7.67 -3.88
N ASP A 40 11.20 7.79 -3.34
CA ASP A 40 11.71 9.04 -2.79
C ASP A 40 11.81 10.16 -3.84
N GLN A 41 12.10 9.82 -5.09
CA GLN A 41 12.08 10.79 -6.18
C GLN A 41 10.67 11.32 -6.46
N LEU A 42 9.66 10.41 -6.49
CA LEU A 42 8.26 10.80 -6.67
C LEU A 42 7.77 11.67 -5.50
N LYS A 43 8.09 11.32 -4.25
CA LYS A 43 7.79 12.15 -3.06
C LYS A 43 8.37 13.54 -3.17
N LYS A 44 9.64 13.65 -3.55
CA LYS A 44 10.31 14.96 -3.72
C LYS A 44 9.64 15.85 -4.77
N VAL A 45 9.07 15.26 -5.82
CA VAL A 45 8.29 16.02 -6.81
C VAL A 45 7.05 16.62 -6.16
N VAL A 46 6.27 15.82 -5.43
CA VAL A 46 5.07 16.28 -4.72
C VAL A 46 5.42 17.36 -3.70
N GLU A 47 6.33 17.08 -2.77
CA GLU A 47 6.74 18.03 -1.73
C GLU A 47 7.29 19.35 -2.27
N LYS A 48 8.05 19.29 -3.35
CA LYS A 48 8.59 20.49 -3.99
C LYS A 48 7.48 21.38 -4.56
N THR A 49 6.48 20.77 -5.19
CA THR A 49 5.33 21.49 -5.76
C THR A 49 4.48 22.09 -4.65
N GLU A 50 4.13 21.31 -3.61
CA GLU A 50 3.36 21.81 -2.47
C GLU A 50 4.07 22.99 -1.76
N ARG A 51 5.39 22.91 -1.57
CA ARG A 51 6.17 24.02 -0.98
C ARG A 51 6.18 25.27 -1.86
N ALA A 52 6.27 25.11 -3.18
CA ALA A 52 6.21 26.24 -4.12
C ALA A 52 4.82 26.89 -4.07
N ASP A 53 3.77 26.10 -4.12
CA ASP A 53 2.40 26.59 -4.06
C ASP A 53 2.12 27.34 -2.73
N ALA A 54 2.56 26.77 -1.59
CA ALA A 54 2.45 27.42 -0.29
C ALA A 54 3.24 28.74 -0.22
N THR A 55 4.40 28.83 -0.87
CA THR A 55 5.20 30.06 -0.95
C THR A 55 4.48 31.14 -1.74
N ASP A 56 3.75 30.75 -2.78
CA ASP A 56 2.94 31.64 -3.62
C ASP A 56 1.57 31.97 -3.00
N GLY A 57 1.28 31.42 -1.79
CA GLY A 57 0.05 31.66 -1.04
C GLY A 57 -1.14 30.80 -1.47
N TYR A 58 -0.90 29.73 -2.21
CA TYR A 58 -1.94 28.79 -2.61
C TYR A 58 -1.98 27.60 -1.63
N ILE A 59 -3.20 27.19 -1.28
CA ILE A 59 -3.49 25.90 -0.63
C ILE A 59 -4.23 25.07 -1.67
N ASP A 60 -3.73 23.86 -1.97
CA ASP A 60 -4.32 22.95 -2.95
C ASP A 60 -4.52 23.58 -4.33
N LYS A 61 -3.45 24.20 -4.85
CA LYS A 61 -3.42 24.74 -6.20
C LYS A 61 -3.80 23.67 -7.22
N ARG A 62 -4.54 24.09 -8.24
CA ARG A 62 -5.02 23.19 -9.28
C ARG A 62 -4.43 23.57 -10.63
N ALA A 63 -4.11 22.53 -11.41
CA ALA A 63 -3.79 22.67 -12.84
C ALA A 63 -5.04 23.06 -13.65
N ASP A 64 -4.87 23.45 -14.91
CA ASP A 64 -5.96 23.90 -15.79
C ASP A 64 -7.08 22.87 -15.97
N ASN A 65 -6.78 21.58 -15.81
CA ASN A 65 -7.75 20.49 -15.90
C ASN A 65 -8.43 20.18 -14.54
N GLY A 66 -8.22 21.00 -13.51
CA GLY A 66 -8.81 20.85 -12.17
C GLY A 66 -8.07 19.89 -11.25
N MET A 67 -7.05 19.18 -11.72
CA MET A 67 -6.23 18.27 -10.92
C MET A 67 -5.39 19.02 -9.91
N LEU A 68 -5.08 18.42 -8.77
CA LEU A 68 -4.10 18.99 -7.82
C LEU A 68 -2.74 19.15 -8.49
N GLU A 69 -2.17 20.37 -8.45
CA GLU A 69 -0.93 20.72 -9.13
C GLU A 69 0.23 19.80 -8.75
N CYS A 70 0.30 19.41 -7.46
CA CYS A 70 1.35 18.53 -6.96
C CYS A 70 1.36 17.14 -7.60
N TYR A 71 0.24 16.67 -8.16
CA TYR A 71 0.12 15.37 -8.83
C TYR A 71 0.17 15.46 -10.36
N TYR A 72 -0.01 16.65 -10.94
CA TYR A 72 -0.14 16.82 -12.38
C TYR A 72 1.05 16.28 -13.17
N SER A 73 2.28 16.62 -12.76
CA SER A 73 3.49 16.16 -13.46
C SER A 73 3.70 14.63 -13.35
N LEU A 74 3.30 14.02 -12.23
CA LEU A 74 3.34 12.56 -12.04
C LEU A 74 2.27 11.86 -12.89
N TYR A 75 1.07 12.42 -12.97
CA TYR A 75 0.03 11.91 -13.85
C TYR A 75 0.44 11.96 -15.33
N GLN A 76 1.14 13.00 -15.76
CA GLN A 76 1.71 13.08 -17.13
C GLN A 76 2.78 12.00 -17.37
N GLN A 77 3.50 11.59 -16.35
CA GLN A 77 4.49 10.50 -16.42
C GLN A 77 3.83 9.11 -16.46
N ASN A 78 2.78 8.92 -15.67
CA ASN A 78 1.98 7.69 -15.67
C ASN A 78 0.49 8.01 -15.44
N ASN A 79 -0.30 7.94 -16.52
CA ASN A 79 -1.73 8.23 -16.49
C ASN A 79 -2.60 7.15 -15.85
N ASP A 80 -2.00 6.05 -15.37
CA ASP A 80 -2.68 5.09 -14.49
C ASP A 80 -2.67 5.55 -13.01
N MET A 81 -2.00 6.66 -12.68
CA MET A 81 -2.05 7.24 -11.34
C MET A 81 -3.48 7.70 -11.03
N VAL A 82 -3.98 7.33 -9.85
CA VAL A 82 -5.32 7.70 -9.37
C VAL A 82 -5.29 8.45 -8.03
N GLY A 83 -4.13 8.50 -7.36
CA GLY A 83 -4.03 9.20 -6.08
C GLY A 83 -2.71 8.97 -5.37
N TRP A 84 -2.69 9.37 -4.10
CA TRP A 84 -1.55 9.25 -3.21
C TRP A 84 -2.01 8.79 -1.83
N ILE A 85 -1.32 7.80 -1.24
CA ILE A 85 -1.63 7.30 0.09
C ILE A 85 -0.47 7.56 1.05
N LYS A 86 -0.81 8.03 2.26
CA LYS A 86 0.15 8.27 3.33
C LYS A 86 -0.44 7.92 4.69
N ILE A 87 0.33 7.21 5.50
CA ILE A 87 0.06 7.04 6.94
C ILE A 87 1.18 7.79 7.67
N PRO A 88 0.88 8.90 8.36
CA PRO A 88 1.90 9.70 9.04
C PRO A 88 2.76 8.86 9.99
N ASP A 89 4.05 9.19 10.07
CA ASP A 89 5.05 8.54 10.92
C ASP A 89 5.27 7.03 10.64
N THR A 90 4.87 6.57 9.44
CA THR A 90 5.13 5.22 8.94
C THR A 90 5.81 5.26 7.57
N PRO A 91 6.33 4.12 7.05
CA PRO A 91 6.87 4.04 5.70
C PRO A 91 5.83 4.21 4.58
N VAL A 92 4.52 4.16 4.88
CA VAL A 92 3.46 4.27 3.86
C VAL A 92 3.34 5.71 3.39
N ASP A 93 3.89 5.99 2.21
CA ASP A 93 3.86 7.30 1.55
C ASP A 93 4.15 7.10 0.05
N TYR A 94 3.11 6.76 -0.72
CA TYR A 94 3.24 6.23 -2.08
C TYR A 94 2.16 6.74 -3.02
N PRO A 95 2.47 6.89 -4.34
CA PRO A 95 1.42 7.03 -5.34
C PRO A 95 0.57 5.74 -5.41
N VAL A 96 -0.70 5.91 -5.72
CA VAL A 96 -1.63 4.82 -5.99
C VAL A 96 -1.95 4.83 -7.47
N VAL A 97 -1.87 3.67 -8.10
CA VAL A 97 -2.16 3.47 -9.52
C VAL A 97 -3.38 2.57 -9.68
N LYS A 98 -3.98 2.54 -10.88
CA LYS A 98 -5.07 1.63 -11.22
C LYS A 98 -4.85 1.04 -12.60
N TYR A 99 -5.21 -0.23 -12.78
CA TYR A 99 -5.20 -0.90 -14.07
C TYR A 99 -6.52 -1.65 -14.30
N SER A 100 -6.64 -2.32 -15.45
CA SER A 100 -7.83 -3.12 -15.80
C SER A 100 -7.94 -4.43 -15.02
N ASP A 101 -6.95 -4.78 -14.22
CA ASP A 101 -6.88 -5.98 -13.37
C ASP A 101 -6.09 -5.71 -12.09
N ASN A 102 -6.11 -6.65 -11.15
CA ASN A 102 -5.39 -6.58 -9.88
C ASN A 102 -4.01 -7.29 -9.91
N GLU A 103 -3.48 -7.62 -11.09
CA GLU A 103 -2.22 -8.37 -11.23
C GLU A 103 -1.10 -7.51 -11.80
N PHE A 104 -1.40 -6.60 -12.73
CA PHE A 104 -0.41 -5.85 -13.49
C PHE A 104 0.60 -5.12 -12.59
N TYR A 105 0.12 -4.40 -11.57
CA TYR A 105 0.98 -3.60 -10.68
C TYR A 105 1.53 -4.36 -9.47
N LEU A 106 1.21 -5.64 -9.30
CA LEU A 106 1.84 -6.48 -8.26
C LEU A 106 3.37 -6.51 -8.37
N HIS A 107 3.90 -6.46 -9.60
CA HIS A 107 5.34 -6.50 -9.86
C HIS A 107 5.80 -5.43 -10.86
N LYS A 108 5.17 -4.26 -10.83
CA LYS A 108 5.55 -3.10 -11.65
C LYS A 108 5.76 -1.88 -10.77
N ASN A 109 6.75 -1.05 -11.13
CA ASN A 109 6.94 0.27 -10.53
C ASN A 109 6.04 1.32 -11.20
N PHE A 110 6.19 2.56 -10.76
CA PHE A 110 5.44 3.70 -11.32
C PHE A 110 5.66 3.90 -12.83
N ASN A 111 6.83 3.52 -13.34
CA ASN A 111 7.16 3.59 -14.78
C ASN A 111 6.77 2.34 -15.58
N LYS A 112 5.95 1.44 -14.98
CA LYS A 112 5.51 0.18 -15.58
C LYS A 112 6.65 -0.83 -15.85
N GLU A 113 7.83 -0.62 -15.24
CA GLU A 113 8.95 -1.55 -15.29
C GLU A 113 8.82 -2.62 -14.20
N TYR A 114 9.46 -3.76 -14.40
CA TYR A 114 9.47 -4.82 -13.39
C TYR A 114 10.12 -4.36 -12.09
N GLN A 115 9.40 -4.53 -10.99
CA GLN A 115 9.86 -4.28 -9.63
C GLN A 115 9.22 -5.30 -8.69
N PHE A 116 10.02 -6.05 -7.95
CA PHE A 116 9.52 -7.14 -7.10
C PHE A 116 8.50 -6.67 -6.05
N SER A 117 8.70 -5.48 -5.46
CA SER A 117 7.80 -4.91 -4.46
C SER A 117 6.50 -4.34 -5.04
N GLY A 118 6.39 -4.22 -6.37
CA GLY A 118 5.25 -3.55 -6.98
C GLY A 118 5.07 -2.11 -6.52
N ILE A 119 3.86 -1.63 -6.60
CA ILE A 119 3.40 -0.31 -6.17
C ILE A 119 1.97 -0.45 -5.61
N PRO A 120 1.50 0.38 -4.65
CA PRO A 120 0.11 0.37 -4.24
C PRO A 120 -0.84 0.62 -5.40
N PHE A 121 -1.90 -0.19 -5.50
CA PHE A 121 -2.88 -0.06 -6.57
C PHE A 121 -4.32 -0.20 -6.07
N LEU A 122 -5.19 0.58 -6.69
CA LEU A 122 -6.64 0.55 -6.46
C LEU A 122 -7.24 -0.68 -7.15
N ASP A 123 -8.16 -1.37 -6.48
CA ASP A 123 -8.94 -2.47 -7.05
C ASP A 123 -9.56 -2.05 -8.40
N TYR A 124 -9.52 -2.95 -9.39
CA TYR A 124 -10.02 -2.65 -10.73
C TYR A 124 -11.51 -2.32 -10.76
N GLN A 125 -12.30 -2.79 -9.79
CA GLN A 125 -13.73 -2.48 -9.65
C GLN A 125 -13.98 -1.14 -8.96
N SER A 126 -13.05 -0.65 -8.12
CA SER A 126 -13.17 0.64 -7.44
C SER A 126 -12.89 1.82 -8.38
N ASN A 127 -13.53 2.96 -8.12
CA ASN A 127 -13.27 4.24 -8.78
C ASN A 127 -13.42 5.39 -7.78
N ASP A 128 -13.30 6.65 -8.23
CA ASP A 128 -13.38 7.82 -7.34
C ASP A 128 -14.76 7.99 -6.68
N GLU A 129 -15.81 7.45 -7.28
CA GLU A 129 -17.18 7.50 -6.78
C GLU A 129 -17.53 6.30 -5.88
N SER A 130 -16.70 5.26 -5.85
CA SER A 130 -16.94 4.05 -5.05
C SER A 130 -17.03 4.39 -3.57
N VAL A 131 -18.06 3.86 -2.91
CA VAL A 131 -18.28 3.98 -1.46
C VAL A 131 -17.09 3.40 -0.70
N ASN A 132 -16.51 2.29 -1.17
CA ASN A 132 -15.34 1.65 -0.59
C ASN A 132 -14.24 1.50 -1.64
N LYS A 133 -13.13 2.18 -1.44
CA LYS A 133 -11.95 2.10 -2.30
C LYS A 133 -10.96 1.11 -1.71
N ILE A 134 -10.74 -0.04 -2.39
CA ILE A 134 -9.81 -1.06 -1.90
C ILE A 134 -8.45 -0.83 -2.54
N ILE A 135 -7.42 -0.67 -1.71
CA ILE A 135 -6.03 -0.43 -2.14
C ILE A 135 -5.17 -1.61 -1.66
N TYR A 136 -4.47 -2.21 -2.59
CA TYR A 136 -3.58 -3.33 -2.35
C TYR A 136 -2.12 -2.90 -2.44
N ALA A 137 -1.27 -3.48 -1.58
CA ALA A 137 0.18 -3.45 -1.75
C ALA A 137 0.82 -4.65 -1.03
N HIS A 138 2.06 -4.96 -1.38
CA HIS A 138 2.81 -6.02 -0.71
C HIS A 138 3.15 -5.69 0.74
N ASN A 139 3.27 -6.74 1.56
CA ASN A 139 3.95 -6.71 2.85
C ASN A 139 5.41 -7.11 2.62
N MET A 140 6.32 -6.14 2.62
CA MET A 140 7.72 -6.37 2.33
C MET A 140 8.54 -6.61 3.61
N LYS A 141 9.43 -7.61 3.60
CA LYS A 141 10.28 -7.95 4.76
C LYS A 141 11.21 -6.82 5.20
N ASN A 142 11.53 -5.88 4.31
CA ASN A 142 12.31 -4.69 4.62
C ASN A 142 11.48 -3.55 5.23
N GLY A 143 10.20 -3.77 5.53
CA GLY A 143 9.31 -2.79 6.15
C GLY A 143 8.65 -1.81 5.18
N THR A 144 8.90 -1.92 3.86
CA THR A 144 8.32 -1.03 2.84
C THR A 144 6.92 -1.49 2.39
N MET A 145 6.29 -0.74 1.51
CA MET A 145 4.93 -0.92 1.03
C MET A 145 3.92 -0.90 2.20
N PHE A 146 3.04 -1.89 2.29
CA PHE A 146 2.06 -2.01 3.37
C PHE A 146 2.52 -2.90 4.52
N ALA A 147 3.83 -3.02 4.75
CA ALA A 147 4.35 -3.84 5.84
C ALA A 147 3.86 -3.38 7.22
N SER A 148 3.80 -2.06 7.46
CA SER A 148 3.34 -1.48 8.73
C SER A 148 1.85 -1.68 9.01
N LEU A 149 1.04 -2.16 8.03
CA LEU A 149 -0.35 -2.51 8.34
C LEU A 149 -0.45 -3.63 9.37
N ALA A 150 0.52 -4.54 9.42
CA ALA A 150 0.55 -5.61 10.41
C ALA A 150 0.70 -5.09 11.85
N ASP A 151 1.29 -3.92 12.03
CA ASP A 151 1.49 -3.31 13.35
C ASP A 151 0.15 -2.83 13.96
N TYR A 152 -0.92 -2.67 13.15
CA TYR A 152 -2.27 -2.40 13.65
C TYR A 152 -2.93 -3.57 14.37
N GLU A 153 -2.28 -4.72 14.50
CA GLU A 153 -2.67 -5.75 15.47
C GLU A 153 -2.55 -5.22 16.90
N ASP A 154 -1.57 -4.34 17.15
CA ASP A 154 -1.38 -3.69 18.44
C ASP A 154 -2.18 -2.39 18.51
N LYS A 155 -3.06 -2.31 19.53
CA LYS A 155 -3.86 -1.11 19.78
C LYS A 155 -3.00 0.12 20.06
N SER A 156 -1.80 -0.02 20.63
CA SER A 156 -0.90 1.11 20.88
C SER A 156 -0.38 1.74 19.59
N PHE A 157 -0.16 0.92 18.54
CA PHE A 157 0.18 1.42 17.22
C PHE A 157 -0.99 2.20 16.60
N TYR A 158 -2.22 1.65 16.67
CA TYR A 158 -3.41 2.37 16.26
C TYR A 158 -3.56 3.70 16.99
N ASP A 159 -3.38 3.74 18.33
CA ASP A 159 -3.53 4.96 19.11
C ASP A 159 -2.56 6.07 18.67
N ALA A 160 -1.39 5.71 18.16
CA ALA A 160 -0.40 6.63 17.58
C ALA A 160 -0.68 7.00 16.11
N HIS A 161 -1.33 6.13 15.32
CA HIS A 161 -1.48 6.27 13.87
C HIS A 161 -2.95 6.11 13.42
N LYS A 162 -3.85 6.94 13.97
CA LYS A 162 -5.31 6.82 13.75
C LYS A 162 -5.76 7.23 12.36
N ASN A 163 -4.96 7.99 11.62
CA ASN A 163 -5.38 8.64 10.39
C ASN A 163 -4.59 8.12 9.20
N ILE A 164 -5.29 7.97 8.08
CA ILE A 164 -4.73 7.71 6.76
C ILE A 164 -5.06 8.92 5.89
N MET A 165 -4.07 9.46 5.20
CA MET A 165 -4.27 10.45 4.16
C MET A 165 -4.38 9.71 2.83
N TYR A 166 -5.48 9.87 2.13
CA TYR A 166 -5.64 9.38 0.77
C TYR A 166 -6.20 10.49 -0.11
N ASP A 167 -5.34 10.99 -0.96
CA ASP A 167 -5.68 12.01 -1.94
C ASP A 167 -6.03 11.33 -3.27
N THR A 168 -7.13 11.73 -3.88
CA THR A 168 -7.36 11.49 -5.30
C THR A 168 -6.54 12.50 -6.12
N LEU A 169 -6.59 12.41 -7.44
CA LEU A 169 -5.94 13.43 -8.27
C LEU A 169 -6.61 14.82 -8.13
N TYR A 170 -7.83 14.87 -7.58
CA TYR A 170 -8.63 16.09 -7.52
C TYR A 170 -8.87 16.61 -6.12
N ASP A 171 -8.92 15.74 -5.12
CA ASP A 171 -9.29 16.11 -3.76
C ASP A 171 -8.40 15.45 -2.72
N LYS A 172 -8.00 16.22 -1.71
CA LYS A 172 -7.33 15.69 -0.52
C LYS A 172 -8.34 15.03 0.40
N GLY A 173 -7.92 13.94 1.04
CA GLY A 173 -8.76 13.17 1.94
C GLY A 173 -8.05 12.74 3.20
N GLU A 174 -8.68 13.00 4.34
CA GLU A 174 -8.27 12.46 5.63
C GLU A 174 -9.29 11.41 6.07
N TYR A 175 -8.79 10.22 6.43
CA TYR A 175 -9.59 9.07 6.81
C TYR A 175 -9.19 8.61 8.20
N GLU A 176 -10.18 8.34 9.06
CA GLU A 176 -9.98 7.81 10.40
C GLU A 176 -10.19 6.29 10.39
N ILE A 177 -9.21 5.55 10.94
CA ILE A 177 -9.26 4.09 10.97
C ILE A 177 -10.40 3.62 11.88
N VAL A 178 -11.22 2.72 11.36
CA VAL A 178 -12.38 2.17 12.05
C VAL A 178 -12.23 0.69 12.40
N TYR A 179 -11.59 -0.13 11.54
CA TYR A 179 -11.39 -1.56 11.77
C TYR A 179 -10.02 -2.01 11.30
N ALA A 180 -9.40 -2.91 12.06
CA ALA A 180 -8.17 -3.62 11.69
C ALA A 180 -8.32 -5.10 12.05
N PHE A 181 -8.11 -5.99 11.09
CA PHE A 181 -8.30 -7.44 11.27
C PHE A 181 -7.48 -8.26 10.27
N THR A 182 -7.40 -9.58 10.51
CA THR A 182 -6.94 -10.54 9.51
C THR A 182 -8.09 -11.38 8.97
N THR A 183 -7.96 -11.82 7.72
CA THR A 183 -8.89 -12.75 7.07
C THR A 183 -8.15 -13.65 6.09
N LYS A 184 -8.69 -14.83 5.79
CA LYS A 184 -8.12 -15.77 4.83
C LYS A 184 -8.78 -15.63 3.48
N VAL A 185 -7.99 -15.64 2.41
CA VAL A 185 -8.50 -15.63 1.04
C VAL A 185 -8.62 -17.05 0.53
N GLY A 186 -9.72 -17.36 -0.15
CA GLY A 186 -9.97 -18.65 -0.79
C GLY A 186 -10.66 -19.70 0.08
N ALA A 187 -10.94 -19.42 1.35
CA ALA A 187 -11.76 -20.29 2.18
C ALA A 187 -13.25 -19.97 2.04
N SER A 188 -14.12 -20.98 1.98
CA SER A 188 -15.55 -20.82 1.67
C SER A 188 -16.36 -20.05 2.73
N ASN A 189 -15.87 -20.03 3.98
CA ASN A 189 -16.57 -19.44 5.13
C ASN A 189 -15.90 -18.14 5.64
N GLU A 190 -14.94 -17.60 4.91
CA GLU A 190 -14.21 -16.40 5.31
C GLU A 190 -14.80 -15.13 4.68
N PHE A 191 -14.56 -14.02 5.34
CA PHE A 191 -15.01 -12.71 4.88
C PHE A 191 -14.25 -12.26 3.65
N LYS A 192 -14.92 -12.23 2.51
CA LYS A 192 -14.39 -11.77 1.23
C LYS A 192 -14.56 -10.26 1.09
N TYR A 193 -13.80 -9.50 1.86
CA TYR A 193 -13.86 -8.02 1.87
C TYR A 193 -13.71 -7.43 0.46
N TYR A 194 -13.02 -8.10 -0.45
CA TYR A 194 -12.80 -7.67 -1.83
C TYR A 194 -14.06 -7.75 -2.72
N ASP A 195 -15.10 -8.50 -2.31
CA ASP A 195 -16.39 -8.50 -2.99
C ASP A 195 -17.20 -7.21 -2.69
N TYR A 196 -16.64 -6.28 -1.88
CA TYR A 196 -17.26 -5.02 -1.47
C TYR A 196 -16.51 -3.79 -2.01
N ALA A 197 -15.81 -3.93 -3.13
CA ALA A 197 -15.22 -2.80 -3.86
C ALA A 197 -16.30 -1.88 -4.44
N ASP A 198 -17.47 -2.44 -4.73
CA ASP A 198 -18.66 -1.71 -5.16
C ASP A 198 -19.83 -2.01 -4.21
N ILE A 199 -20.18 -1.03 -3.38
CA ILE A 199 -21.27 -1.13 -2.39
C ILE A 199 -22.45 -0.28 -2.89
N GLU A 200 -23.44 -0.94 -3.47
CA GLU A 200 -24.58 -0.28 -4.11
C GLU A 200 -25.79 -0.04 -3.17
N SER A 201 -25.79 -0.61 -1.97
CA SER A 201 -26.95 -0.52 -1.06
C SER A 201 -26.56 -0.41 0.41
N GLU A 202 -27.50 0.14 1.21
CA GLU A 202 -27.35 0.20 2.67
C GLU A 202 -27.22 -1.19 3.29
N GLU A 203 -27.91 -2.19 2.77
CA GLU A 203 -27.83 -3.58 3.27
C GLU A 203 -26.40 -4.12 3.08
N ARG A 204 -25.82 -3.96 1.90
CA ARG A 204 -24.44 -4.40 1.65
C ARG A 204 -23.41 -3.61 2.46
N PHE A 205 -23.64 -2.32 2.67
CA PHE A 205 -22.79 -1.50 3.54
C PHE A 205 -22.81 -2.03 4.97
N ASN A 206 -24.01 -2.24 5.52
CA ASN A 206 -24.19 -2.74 6.88
C ASN A 206 -23.64 -4.16 7.05
N GLU A 207 -23.76 -5.02 6.05
CA GLU A 207 -23.13 -6.35 6.03
C GLU A 207 -21.60 -6.23 6.09
N TYR A 208 -21.00 -5.41 5.23
CA TYR A 208 -19.55 -5.16 5.21
C TYR A 208 -19.03 -4.70 6.57
N VAL A 209 -19.64 -3.64 7.10
CA VAL A 209 -19.27 -3.06 8.40
C VAL A 209 -19.44 -4.07 9.54
N THR A 210 -20.53 -4.84 9.55
CA THR A 210 -20.78 -5.85 10.58
C THR A 210 -19.73 -6.96 10.54
N GLN A 211 -19.38 -7.45 9.35
CA GLN A 211 -18.34 -8.45 9.15
C GLN A 211 -16.96 -7.94 9.58
N ALA A 212 -16.61 -6.71 9.22
CA ALA A 212 -15.35 -6.08 9.60
C ALA A 212 -15.27 -5.87 11.13
N LYS A 213 -16.33 -5.30 11.71
CA LYS A 213 -16.42 -5.04 13.16
C LYS A 213 -16.27 -6.32 14.00
N SER A 214 -16.90 -7.42 13.57
CA SER A 214 -16.85 -8.68 14.32
C SER A 214 -15.46 -9.34 14.32
N ARG A 215 -14.58 -8.93 13.42
CA ARG A 215 -13.20 -9.45 13.27
C ARG A 215 -12.14 -8.49 13.78
N SER A 216 -12.50 -7.22 14.00
CA SER A 216 -11.54 -6.20 14.41
C SER A 216 -10.84 -6.57 15.71
N PHE A 217 -9.52 -6.39 15.77
CA PHE A 217 -8.70 -6.70 16.94
C PHE A 217 -9.13 -5.92 18.19
N TYR A 218 -9.70 -4.73 17.99
CA TYR A 218 -10.16 -3.84 19.05
C TYR A 218 -11.28 -2.94 18.56
N ASP A 219 -12.00 -2.34 19.51
CA ASP A 219 -12.94 -1.27 19.24
C ASP A 219 -12.20 0.07 19.19
N THR A 220 -12.35 0.79 18.08
CA THR A 220 -11.77 2.13 17.88
C THR A 220 -12.65 3.23 18.46
N GLY A 221 -13.92 2.94 18.75
CA GLY A 221 -14.93 3.92 19.14
C GLY A 221 -15.46 4.76 17.97
N VAL A 222 -14.97 4.54 16.74
CA VAL A 222 -15.42 5.25 15.54
C VAL A 222 -16.60 4.51 14.92
N ASN A 223 -17.72 5.20 14.73
CA ASN A 223 -18.90 4.63 14.09
C ASN A 223 -18.88 4.88 12.58
N THR A 224 -19.43 3.94 11.83
CA THR A 224 -19.67 4.04 10.39
C THR A 224 -21.17 3.96 10.12
N VAL A 225 -21.66 4.77 9.18
CA VAL A 225 -23.06 4.78 8.75
C VAL A 225 -23.11 4.76 7.22
N TYR A 226 -24.22 4.25 6.68
CA TYR A 226 -24.41 4.27 5.23
C TYR A 226 -24.37 5.72 4.69
N GLY A 227 -23.59 5.92 3.63
CA GLY A 227 -23.26 7.23 3.10
C GLY A 227 -21.84 7.70 3.44
N ASP A 228 -21.15 7.05 4.39
CA ASP A 228 -19.72 7.27 4.60
C ASP A 228 -18.90 6.77 3.41
N SER A 229 -17.84 7.50 3.04
CA SER A 229 -16.85 7.04 2.09
C SER A 229 -15.75 6.28 2.83
N LEU A 230 -15.45 5.06 2.40
CA LEU A 230 -14.47 4.18 3.01
C LEU A 230 -13.26 3.98 2.12
N ILE A 231 -12.10 3.74 2.75
CA ILE A 231 -10.95 3.10 2.12
C ILE A 231 -10.61 1.82 2.87
N THR A 232 -10.22 0.80 2.12
CA THR A 232 -9.77 -0.48 2.65
C THR A 232 -8.38 -0.76 2.16
N LEU A 233 -7.41 -0.81 3.07
CA LEU A 233 -6.03 -1.18 2.76
C LEU A 233 -5.84 -2.66 3.02
N SER A 234 -5.24 -3.37 2.07
CA SER A 234 -5.02 -4.81 2.19
C SER A 234 -3.61 -5.22 1.78
N THR A 235 -3.02 -6.10 2.59
CA THR A 235 -1.71 -6.70 2.31
C THR A 235 -1.65 -8.15 2.75
N CYS A 236 -0.66 -8.91 2.28
CA CYS A 236 -0.42 -10.26 2.74
C CYS A 236 0.02 -10.27 4.21
N ALA A 237 -0.59 -11.12 5.03
CA ALA A 237 -0.10 -11.40 6.37
C ALA A 237 0.93 -12.54 6.34
N TYR A 238 1.90 -12.52 7.27
CA TYR A 238 2.97 -13.52 7.28
C TYR A 238 2.61 -14.85 7.96
N HIS A 239 1.49 -14.90 8.68
CA HIS A 239 1.11 -16.09 9.46
C HIS A 239 0.77 -17.28 8.58
N THR A 240 0.11 -17.05 7.43
CA THR A 240 -0.18 -18.09 6.42
C THR A 240 -0.15 -17.48 5.01
N SER A 241 0.13 -18.29 3.97
CA SER A 241 0.25 -17.82 2.58
C SER A 241 -1.04 -17.17 2.03
N ASN A 242 -2.20 -17.48 2.62
CA ASN A 242 -3.50 -16.99 2.16
C ASN A 242 -4.13 -15.95 3.09
N GLU A 243 -3.44 -15.55 4.14
CA GLU A 243 -3.94 -14.55 5.08
C GLU A 243 -3.68 -13.14 4.58
N ARG A 244 -4.65 -12.26 4.82
CA ARG A 244 -4.56 -10.83 4.51
C ARG A 244 -4.74 -10.03 5.77
N PHE A 245 -3.91 -8.99 5.93
CA PHE A 245 -4.14 -7.96 6.91
C PHE A 245 -4.95 -6.84 6.26
N VAL A 246 -6.02 -6.42 6.91
CA VAL A 246 -6.97 -5.46 6.37
C VAL A 246 -7.18 -4.32 7.37
N VAL A 247 -7.05 -3.09 6.90
CA VAL A 247 -7.35 -1.87 7.67
C VAL A 247 -8.41 -1.10 6.92
N ILE A 248 -9.51 -0.76 7.57
CA ILE A 248 -10.60 0.03 7.01
C ILE A 248 -10.62 1.37 7.69
N ALA A 249 -10.75 2.45 6.91
CA ALA A 249 -10.87 3.79 7.40
C ALA A 249 -12.04 4.53 6.73
N ARG A 250 -12.67 5.44 7.47
CA ARG A 250 -13.79 6.27 7.06
C ARG A 250 -13.30 7.69 6.80
N LYS A 251 -13.77 8.32 5.73
CA LYS A 251 -13.49 9.73 5.43
C LYS A 251 -14.05 10.63 6.54
N LYS A 252 -13.27 11.59 7.02
CA LYS A 252 -13.70 12.60 7.99
C LYS A 252 -14.57 13.67 7.36
#